data_146c29cdd88e7f9bd20186f15b3f51dc
#
_entry.id   146c29cdd88e7f9bd20186f15b3f51dc
#
_cell.length_a   1.000
_cell.length_b   1.000
_cell.length_c   1.000
_cell.angle_alpha   90.00
_cell.angle_beta   90.00
_cell.angle_gamma   90.00
#
_symmetry.space_group_name_H-M   'P 1'
#
loop_
_entity.id
_entity.type
_entity.pdbx_description
1 polymer ?
#
loop_
_entity_poly.entity_id
_entity_poly.type
_entity_poly.pdbx_seq_one_letter_code
_entity_poly.pdbx_strand_id
1 'polypeptide(L)'
;MGGLTALELAGYWQYAILGRRQLWIYSDSRRARSILERLSMTADPSLRSRKLFGGPELGVETRPLDLVTTTLGPATSSGSDAPTHNQMLRVSSLERAILEVLDEVPRTVGFEHAAQLFEGLTTLRPKLTSSLLESCRSVKAKRLFLYFAGQHSYAWVRAIKRTEIDLGSGKRQIVAGGRLDPEYNITVPAEGRPAQPRAAR
;
A
#
# COMPACT_ATOMS: atom_id res chain seq x y z
N MET A 1 -7.44 7.92 -2.82
CA MET A 1 -7.31 6.73 -1.97
C MET A 1 -6.05 5.97 -2.34
N GLY A 2 -5.41 5.24 -1.40
CA GLY A 2 -4.17 4.52 -1.69
C GLY A 2 -3.92 3.38 -0.72
N GLY A 3 -2.71 2.78 -0.80
CA GLY A 3 -2.27 1.70 0.05
C GLY A 3 -3.25 0.53 0.12
N LEU A 4 -3.53 0.03 1.32
CA LEU A 4 -4.45 -1.09 1.53
C LEU A 4 -5.82 -0.83 0.88
N THR A 5 -6.38 0.38 1.02
CA THR A 5 -7.68 0.70 0.41
C THR A 5 -7.67 0.56 -1.11
N ALA A 6 -6.59 0.99 -1.78
CA ALA A 6 -6.48 0.84 -3.23
C ALA A 6 -6.33 -0.62 -3.65
N LEU A 7 -5.58 -1.43 -2.90
CA LEU A 7 -5.46 -2.87 -3.13
C LEU A 7 -6.80 -3.58 -2.90
N GLU A 8 -7.54 -3.23 -1.84
CA GLU A 8 -8.87 -3.76 -1.59
C GLU A 8 -9.85 -3.44 -2.73
N LEU A 9 -9.87 -2.19 -3.20
CA LEU A 9 -10.70 -1.76 -4.33
C LEU A 9 -10.36 -2.49 -5.64
N ALA A 10 -9.15 -3.00 -5.75
CA ALA A 10 -8.70 -3.81 -6.88
C ALA A 10 -8.93 -5.33 -6.69
N GLY A 11 -9.58 -5.74 -5.59
CA GLY A 11 -9.90 -7.14 -5.32
C GLY A 11 -8.85 -7.93 -4.51
N TYR A 12 -7.80 -7.27 -4.01
CA TYR A 12 -6.74 -7.91 -3.21
C TYR A 12 -7.05 -7.92 -1.71
N TRP A 13 -8.23 -8.40 -1.33
CA TRP A 13 -8.68 -8.42 0.07
C TRP A 13 -8.84 -9.80 0.68
N GLN A 14 -8.01 -10.74 0.26
CA GLN A 14 -8.12 -12.16 0.64
C GLN A 14 -8.00 -12.43 2.16
N TYR A 15 -7.71 -11.41 2.97
CA TYR A 15 -7.55 -11.57 4.41
C TYR A 15 -8.41 -10.53 5.11
N ALA A 16 -9.62 -10.94 5.50
CA ALA A 16 -10.54 -10.11 6.27
C ALA A 16 -9.86 -9.60 7.54
N ILE A 17 -9.63 -8.31 7.61
CA ILE A 17 -9.20 -7.66 8.85
C ILE A 17 -10.39 -7.71 9.79
N LEU A 18 -10.29 -8.50 10.85
CA LEU A 18 -11.25 -8.47 11.95
C LEU A 18 -11.14 -7.08 12.62
N GLY A 19 -12.13 -6.21 12.41
CA GLY A 19 -12.14 -4.88 12.99
C GLY A 19 -12.76 -3.82 12.07
N ARG A 20 -12.74 -2.57 12.53
CA ARG A 20 -13.17 -1.43 11.71
C ARG A 20 -12.26 -1.26 10.51
N ARG A 21 -12.85 -1.14 9.33
CA ARG A 21 -12.13 -0.96 8.07
C ARG A 21 -11.43 0.39 8.07
N GLN A 22 -10.13 0.41 7.82
CA GLN A 22 -9.36 1.64 7.66
C GLN A 22 -9.42 2.13 6.22
N LEU A 23 -9.74 3.40 6.03
CA LEU A 23 -9.74 4.06 4.73
C LEU A 23 -8.47 4.91 4.59
N TRP A 24 -7.52 4.46 3.76
CA TRP A 24 -6.26 5.18 3.56
C TRP A 24 -6.42 6.29 2.52
N ILE A 25 -6.30 7.52 2.99
CA ILE A 25 -6.45 8.74 2.18
C ILE A 25 -5.10 9.48 2.17
N TYR A 26 -4.60 9.77 0.98
CA TYR A 26 -3.36 10.49 0.79
C TYR A 26 -3.63 11.95 0.43
N SER A 27 -3.30 12.86 1.34
CA SER A 27 -3.45 14.30 1.12
C SER A 27 -2.47 15.08 2.01
N ASP A 28 -1.88 16.14 1.46
CA ASP A 28 -1.07 17.09 2.22
C ASP A 28 -1.87 18.37 2.56
N SER A 29 -3.18 18.41 2.25
CA SER A 29 -4.05 19.54 2.54
C SER A 29 -4.49 19.54 4.01
N ARG A 30 -4.28 20.67 4.70
CA ARG A 30 -4.80 20.88 6.07
C ARG A 30 -6.34 20.78 6.13
N ARG A 31 -7.03 21.22 5.07
CA ARG A 31 -8.50 21.14 4.97
C ARG A 31 -9.00 19.68 4.93
N ALA A 32 -8.25 18.77 4.27
CA ALA A 32 -8.64 17.36 4.21
C ALA A 32 -8.79 16.75 5.60
N ARG A 33 -7.87 17.04 6.53
CA ARG A 33 -7.95 16.57 7.92
C ARG A 33 -9.22 17.07 8.61
N SER A 34 -9.46 18.37 8.56
CA SER A 34 -10.65 18.98 9.20
C SER A 34 -11.97 18.47 8.62
N ILE A 35 -12.00 18.17 7.32
CA ILE A 35 -13.19 17.57 6.68
C ILE A 35 -13.40 16.13 7.18
N LEU A 36 -12.36 15.32 7.20
CA LEU A 36 -12.44 13.92 7.63
C LEU A 36 -12.87 13.77 9.09
N GLU A 37 -12.40 14.66 9.97
CA GLU A 37 -12.78 14.69 11.39
C GLU A 37 -14.27 15.02 11.62
N ARG A 38 -14.91 15.72 10.66
CA ARG A 38 -16.33 16.08 10.71
C ARG A 38 -17.27 15.08 10.05
N LEU A 39 -16.72 14.19 9.22
CA LEU A 39 -17.51 13.19 8.53
C LEU A 39 -17.75 11.98 9.43
N SER A 40 -19.03 11.67 9.67
CA SER A 40 -19.42 10.39 10.27
C SER A 40 -19.29 9.31 9.22
N MET A 41 -18.24 8.50 9.31
CA MET A 41 -17.95 7.43 8.34
C MET A 41 -18.06 6.05 9.03
N THR A 42 -18.51 5.06 8.27
CA THR A 42 -18.53 3.65 8.70
C THR A 42 -17.12 3.04 8.77
N ALA A 43 -16.14 3.66 8.09
CA ALA A 43 -14.73 3.28 8.10
C ALA A 43 -13.90 4.35 8.81
N ASP A 44 -12.81 3.95 9.46
CA ASP A 44 -11.88 4.87 10.12
C ASP A 44 -10.93 5.51 9.09
N PRO A 45 -11.05 6.82 8.81
CA PRO A 45 -10.17 7.47 7.84
C PRO A 45 -8.76 7.65 8.42
N SER A 46 -7.76 7.20 7.70
CA SER A 46 -6.34 7.37 8.01
C SER A 46 -5.70 8.30 6.98
N LEU A 47 -5.42 9.53 7.39
CA LEU A 47 -4.81 10.53 6.51
C LEU A 47 -3.29 10.36 6.48
N ARG A 48 -2.74 10.21 5.27
CA ARG A 48 -1.32 9.96 5.00
C ARG A 48 -0.76 11.02 4.05
N SER A 49 0.55 11.27 4.16
CA SER A 49 1.25 12.21 3.28
C SER A 49 1.48 11.65 1.89
N ARG A 50 1.42 12.51 0.88
CA ARG A 50 1.74 12.19 -0.53
C ARG A 50 3.25 12.24 -0.83
N LYS A 51 4.09 12.56 0.15
CA LYS A 51 5.53 12.81 -0.02
C LYS A 51 6.37 11.56 -0.27
N LEU A 52 5.78 10.37 -0.25
CA LEU A 52 6.50 9.11 -0.49
C LEU A 52 7.17 9.08 -1.88
N PHE A 53 6.58 9.74 -2.88
CA PHE A 53 7.09 9.76 -4.24
C PHE A 53 7.51 11.18 -4.66
N GLY A 54 8.52 11.26 -5.52
CA GLY A 54 8.98 12.52 -6.10
C GLY A 54 7.93 13.14 -7.05
N GLY A 55 7.17 12.30 -7.76
CA GLY A 55 6.03 12.69 -8.59
C GLY A 55 4.70 12.39 -7.88
N PRO A 56 3.97 13.39 -7.38
CA PRO A 56 2.75 13.15 -6.59
C PRO A 56 1.63 12.46 -7.38
N GLU A 57 1.65 12.56 -8.69
CA GLU A 57 0.65 11.98 -9.60
C GLU A 57 1.07 10.64 -10.22
N LEU A 58 2.35 10.27 -10.12
CA LEU A 58 2.85 9.02 -10.69
C LEU A 58 2.12 7.82 -10.09
N GLY A 59 1.51 6.99 -10.93
CA GLY A 59 0.72 5.83 -10.52
C GLY A 59 -0.59 6.17 -9.82
N VAL A 60 -1.14 7.38 -10.01
CA VAL A 60 -2.50 7.73 -9.59
C VAL A 60 -3.44 7.61 -10.78
N GLU A 61 -4.49 6.83 -10.62
CA GLU A 61 -5.54 6.60 -11.62
C GLU A 61 -6.84 7.28 -11.19
N THR A 62 -7.67 7.61 -12.15
CA THR A 62 -9.00 8.15 -11.91
C THR A 62 -10.03 7.07 -12.22
N ARG A 63 -10.88 6.76 -11.26
CA ARG A 63 -11.93 5.72 -11.39
C ARG A 63 -13.30 6.29 -11.03
N PRO A 64 -14.38 5.82 -11.68
CA PRO A 64 -15.74 6.20 -11.29
C PRO A 64 -16.04 5.79 -9.84
N LEU A 65 -16.79 6.62 -9.12
CA LEU A 65 -17.15 6.37 -7.73
C LEU A 65 -18.01 5.11 -7.55
N ASP A 66 -18.83 4.77 -8.54
CA ASP A 66 -19.75 3.62 -8.49
C ASP A 66 -18.99 2.28 -8.30
N LEU A 67 -17.82 2.14 -8.93
CA LEU A 67 -16.95 0.97 -8.72
C LEU A 67 -16.41 0.89 -7.29
N VAL A 68 -16.22 2.04 -6.66
CA VAL A 68 -15.73 2.14 -5.28
C VAL A 68 -16.82 1.74 -4.29
N THR A 69 -18.05 2.21 -4.47
CA THR A 69 -19.18 1.91 -3.56
C THR A 69 -19.55 0.43 -3.63
N THR A 70 -19.59 -0.17 -4.81
CA THR A 70 -19.90 -1.59 -4.99
C THR A 70 -18.86 -2.50 -4.33
N THR A 71 -17.59 -2.13 -4.38
CA THR A 71 -16.50 -2.93 -3.77
C THR A 71 -16.40 -2.74 -2.25
N LEU A 72 -16.82 -1.59 -1.73
CA LEU A 72 -16.81 -1.28 -0.29
C LEU A 72 -18.03 -1.84 0.47
N GLY A 73 -18.94 -2.56 -0.20
CA GLY A 73 -20.16 -3.17 0.35
C GLY A 73 -21.38 -2.27 0.19
N PRO A 74 -22.58 -2.81 0.37
CA PRO A 74 -23.82 -2.06 0.18
C PRO A 74 -23.89 -0.91 1.18
N ALA A 75 -24.02 0.30 0.65
CA ALA A 75 -24.45 1.41 1.48
C ALA A 75 -25.88 1.10 1.97
N THR A 76 -26.05 0.91 3.28
CA THR A 76 -27.37 0.83 3.91
C THR A 76 -27.97 2.23 3.94
N SER A 77 -28.29 2.78 2.79
CA SER A 77 -29.12 3.97 2.66
C SER A 77 -30.33 3.64 1.83
N SER A 78 -31.43 3.32 2.53
CA SER A 78 -32.79 3.33 1.99
C SER A 78 -33.20 4.79 1.69
N GLY A 79 -32.60 5.38 0.68
CA GLY A 79 -32.93 6.73 0.21
C GLY A 79 -32.81 6.75 -1.31
N SER A 80 -33.93 7.02 -1.97
CA SER A 80 -34.12 7.06 -3.41
C SER A 80 -33.40 8.20 -4.16
N ASP A 81 -32.41 8.84 -3.55
CA ASP A 81 -31.54 9.84 -4.16
C ASP A 81 -30.10 9.28 -4.27
N ALA A 82 -29.94 8.29 -5.14
CA ALA A 82 -28.59 7.97 -5.62
C ALA A 82 -28.06 9.18 -6.38
N PRO A 83 -26.97 9.83 -5.92
CA PRO A 83 -26.40 10.94 -6.67
C PRO A 83 -25.87 10.39 -7.99
N THR A 84 -26.59 10.64 -9.06
CA THR A 84 -26.21 10.42 -10.46
C THR A 84 -25.07 11.36 -10.87
N HIS A 85 -24.12 11.60 -9.98
CA HIS A 85 -22.96 12.40 -10.29
C HIS A 85 -21.82 11.43 -10.66
N ASN A 86 -21.37 11.57 -11.88
CA ASN A 86 -20.17 10.94 -12.45
C ASN A 86 -18.92 11.45 -11.68
N GLN A 87 -18.90 11.19 -10.35
CA GLN A 87 -17.81 11.60 -9.48
C GLN A 87 -16.64 10.67 -9.71
N MET A 88 -15.51 11.27 -10.05
CA MET A 88 -14.27 10.54 -10.30
C MET A 88 -13.42 10.52 -9.03
N LEU A 89 -12.99 9.33 -8.64
CA LEU A 89 -12.12 9.13 -7.49
C LEU A 89 -10.69 8.88 -7.94
N ARG A 90 -9.76 9.56 -7.28
CA ARG A 90 -8.33 9.35 -7.48
C ARG A 90 -7.84 8.21 -6.59
N VAL A 91 -7.32 7.16 -7.21
CA VAL A 91 -6.90 5.93 -6.54
C VAL A 91 -5.47 5.58 -6.97
N SER A 92 -4.65 5.10 -6.04
CA SER A 92 -3.33 4.56 -6.37
C SER A 92 -3.47 3.31 -7.24
N SER A 93 -2.64 3.19 -8.27
CA SER A 93 -2.48 1.93 -9.02
C SER A 93 -1.92 0.84 -8.12
N LEU A 94 -1.95 -0.41 -8.55
CA LEU A 94 -1.43 -1.55 -7.78
C LEU A 94 0.05 -1.37 -7.43
N GLU A 95 0.85 -0.91 -8.40
CA GLU A 95 2.28 -0.68 -8.23
C GLU A 95 2.59 0.39 -7.19
N ARG A 96 1.80 1.46 -7.18
CA ARG A 96 1.91 2.52 -6.20
C ARG A 96 1.39 2.08 -4.84
N ALA A 97 0.23 1.44 -4.81
CA ALA A 97 -0.44 1.01 -3.59
C ALA A 97 0.41 0.03 -2.78
N ILE A 98 1.07 -0.93 -3.43
CA ILE A 98 1.94 -1.86 -2.70
C ILE A 98 3.15 -1.13 -2.09
N LEU A 99 3.78 -0.17 -2.77
CA LEU A 99 4.87 0.61 -2.20
C LEU A 99 4.41 1.46 -1.00
N GLU A 100 3.20 2.02 -1.07
CA GLU A 100 2.56 2.75 0.02
C GLU A 100 2.32 1.82 1.24
N VAL A 101 1.92 0.57 1.01
CA VAL A 101 1.77 -0.46 2.05
C VAL A 101 3.12 -0.83 2.66
N LEU A 102 4.13 -1.07 1.83
CA LEU A 102 5.47 -1.45 2.29
C LEU A 102 6.16 -0.34 3.12
N ASP A 103 5.84 0.93 2.85
CA ASP A 103 6.33 2.02 3.69
C ASP A 103 5.74 1.98 5.12
N GLU A 104 4.59 1.37 5.30
CA GLU A 104 3.94 1.22 6.61
C GLU A 104 4.33 -0.05 7.37
N VAL A 105 5.09 -0.95 6.75
CA VAL A 105 5.65 -2.13 7.43
C VAL A 105 6.78 -1.69 8.36
N PRO A 106 6.87 -2.16 9.60
CA PRO A 106 5.95 -3.07 10.32
C PRO A 106 4.94 -2.33 11.21
N ARG A 107 4.77 -1.01 11.06
CA ARG A 107 3.99 -0.17 11.98
C ARG A 107 2.49 -0.45 11.94
N THR A 108 1.92 -0.32 10.73
CA THR A 108 0.47 -0.47 10.49
C THR A 108 0.17 -1.80 9.81
N VAL A 109 1.10 -2.28 9.00
CA VAL A 109 0.98 -3.55 8.27
C VAL A 109 2.07 -4.50 8.73
N GLY A 110 1.68 -5.70 9.13
CA GLY A 110 2.64 -6.76 9.50
C GLY A 110 3.44 -7.24 8.29
N PHE A 111 4.63 -7.80 8.54
CA PHE A 111 5.49 -8.35 7.49
C PHE A 111 4.78 -9.48 6.72
N GLU A 112 4.15 -10.41 7.44
CA GLU A 112 3.42 -11.54 6.85
C GLU A 112 2.25 -11.08 5.99
N HIS A 113 1.48 -10.09 6.46
CA HIS A 113 0.38 -9.52 5.67
C HIS A 113 0.89 -8.87 4.38
N ALA A 114 2.01 -8.14 4.45
CA ALA A 114 2.64 -7.57 3.25
C ALA A 114 3.12 -8.65 2.28
N ALA A 115 3.67 -9.78 2.78
CA ALA A 115 4.06 -10.92 1.96
C ALA A 115 2.86 -11.53 1.23
N GLN A 116 1.77 -11.77 1.93
CA GLN A 116 0.53 -12.31 1.38
C GLN A 116 -0.08 -11.40 0.30
N LEU A 117 -0.11 -10.08 0.54
CA LEU A 117 -0.55 -9.14 -0.48
C LEU A 117 0.34 -9.21 -1.73
N PHE A 118 1.65 -9.39 -1.53
CA PHE A 118 2.62 -9.45 -2.62
C PHE A 118 2.43 -10.71 -3.48
N GLU A 119 2.08 -11.85 -2.88
CA GLU A 119 1.74 -13.09 -3.59
C GLU A 119 0.62 -12.90 -4.62
N GLY A 120 -0.36 -12.05 -4.33
CA GLY A 120 -1.45 -11.73 -5.25
C GLY A 120 -1.03 -10.89 -6.45
N LEU A 121 0.10 -10.18 -6.40
CA LEU A 121 0.50 -9.19 -7.41
C LEU A 121 1.18 -9.83 -8.64
N THR A 122 0.48 -10.73 -9.31
CA THR A 122 1.00 -11.51 -10.45
C THR A 122 1.21 -10.67 -11.71
N THR A 123 0.51 -9.53 -11.84
CA THR A 123 0.47 -8.70 -13.05
C THR A 123 0.68 -7.22 -12.74
N LEU A 124 1.94 -6.82 -12.47
CA LEU A 124 2.30 -5.40 -12.37
C LEU A 124 2.84 -4.89 -13.71
N ARG A 125 2.68 -3.59 -13.98
CA ARG A 125 3.23 -2.92 -15.17
C ARG A 125 4.71 -2.59 -14.94
N PRO A 126 5.66 -3.26 -15.61
CA PRO A 126 7.08 -3.15 -15.27
C PRO A 126 7.63 -1.72 -15.39
N LYS A 127 7.25 -1.00 -16.44
CA LYS A 127 7.70 0.40 -16.67
C LYS A 127 7.24 1.31 -15.54
N LEU A 128 5.97 1.23 -15.15
CA LEU A 128 5.43 2.03 -14.06
C LEU A 128 6.05 1.66 -12.72
N THR A 129 6.25 0.36 -12.47
CA THR A 129 6.91 -0.16 -11.26
C THR A 129 8.34 0.40 -11.14
N SER A 130 9.12 0.36 -12.22
CA SER A 130 10.49 0.91 -12.23
C SER A 130 10.48 2.42 -11.92
N SER A 131 9.65 3.20 -12.62
CA SER A 131 9.54 4.65 -12.37
C SER A 131 9.08 4.98 -10.94
N LEU A 132 8.19 4.18 -10.35
CA LEU A 132 7.76 4.33 -8.97
C LEU A 132 8.88 4.00 -7.98
N LEU A 133 9.65 2.93 -8.21
CA LEU A 133 10.80 2.56 -7.39
C LEU A 133 11.90 3.63 -7.44
N GLU A 134 12.19 4.20 -8.61
CA GLU A 134 13.14 5.30 -8.76
C GLU A 134 12.68 6.55 -8.00
N SER A 135 11.41 6.94 -8.15
CA SER A 135 10.84 8.13 -7.52
C SER A 135 10.53 7.96 -6.02
N CYS A 136 10.50 6.73 -5.52
CA CYS A 136 10.19 6.42 -4.13
C CYS A 136 11.30 6.89 -3.19
N ARG A 137 10.96 7.70 -2.19
CA ARG A 137 11.90 8.23 -1.19
C ARG A 137 12.16 7.28 -0.02
N SER A 138 11.34 6.24 0.12
CA SER A 138 11.50 5.26 1.19
C SER A 138 12.43 4.14 0.77
N VAL A 139 13.68 4.19 1.22
CA VAL A 139 14.65 3.10 1.05
C VAL A 139 14.10 1.78 1.60
N LYS A 140 13.38 1.84 2.73
CA LYS A 140 12.74 0.67 3.34
C LYS A 140 11.73 0.03 2.40
N ALA A 141 10.81 0.82 1.83
CA ALA A 141 9.79 0.31 0.91
C ALA A 141 10.42 -0.29 -0.36
N LYS A 142 11.44 0.35 -0.93
CA LYS A 142 12.19 -0.16 -2.09
C LYS A 142 12.84 -1.51 -1.81
N ARG A 143 13.53 -1.62 -0.69
CA ARG A 143 14.21 -2.87 -0.30
C ARG A 143 13.22 -4.01 -0.03
N LEU A 144 12.13 -3.73 0.70
CA LEU A 144 11.07 -4.71 0.93
C LEU A 144 10.41 -5.15 -0.37
N PHE A 145 10.15 -4.21 -1.29
CA PHE A 145 9.58 -4.53 -2.60
C PHE A 145 10.47 -5.52 -3.37
N LEU A 146 11.76 -5.23 -3.47
CA LEU A 146 12.70 -6.09 -4.20
C LEU A 146 12.92 -7.43 -3.48
N TYR A 147 12.93 -7.44 -2.15
CA TYR A 147 13.00 -8.66 -1.35
C TYR A 147 11.83 -9.59 -1.66
N PHE A 148 10.58 -9.09 -1.60
CA PHE A 148 9.42 -9.91 -1.92
C PHE A 148 9.37 -10.28 -3.41
N ALA A 149 9.71 -9.35 -4.32
CA ALA A 149 9.77 -9.64 -5.75
C ALA A 149 10.75 -10.79 -6.07
N GLY A 150 11.87 -10.85 -5.34
CA GLY A 150 12.87 -11.90 -5.50
C GLY A 150 12.41 -13.30 -5.10
N GLN A 151 11.31 -13.40 -4.33
CA GLN A 151 10.73 -14.69 -3.91
C GLN A 151 9.74 -15.26 -4.95
N HIS A 152 9.42 -14.50 -6.01
CA HIS A 152 8.43 -14.88 -7.01
C HIS A 152 9.00 -14.88 -8.42
N SER A 153 8.50 -15.80 -9.26
CA SER A 153 8.90 -15.94 -10.66
C SER A 153 8.01 -15.16 -11.64
N TYR A 154 7.38 -14.08 -11.21
CA TYR A 154 6.48 -13.31 -12.05
C TYR A 154 7.22 -12.67 -13.22
N ALA A 155 6.55 -12.62 -14.40
CA ALA A 155 7.15 -12.10 -15.63
C ALA A 155 7.62 -10.65 -15.48
N TRP A 156 6.88 -9.81 -14.76
CA TRP A 156 7.21 -8.42 -14.53
C TRP A 156 8.47 -8.21 -13.67
N VAL A 157 8.83 -9.17 -12.79
CA VAL A 157 10.02 -9.08 -11.93
C VAL A 157 11.29 -9.07 -12.77
N ARG A 158 11.32 -9.86 -13.85
CA ARG A 158 12.49 -9.95 -14.75
C ARG A 158 12.71 -8.67 -15.55
N ALA A 159 11.66 -7.86 -15.74
CA ALA A 159 11.72 -6.61 -16.49
C ALA A 159 12.14 -5.40 -15.63
N ILE A 160 12.28 -5.56 -14.29
CA ILE A 160 12.74 -4.50 -13.40
C ILE A 160 14.28 -4.45 -13.41
N LYS A 161 14.81 -3.29 -13.74
CA LYS A 161 16.26 -3.03 -13.71
C LYS A 161 16.71 -2.66 -12.30
N ARG A 162 17.07 -3.66 -11.50
CA ARG A 162 17.46 -3.47 -10.09
C ARG A 162 18.65 -2.55 -9.91
N THR A 163 19.58 -2.54 -10.87
CA THR A 163 20.81 -1.72 -10.83
C THR A 163 20.56 -0.21 -10.96
N GLU A 164 19.41 0.19 -11.46
CA GLU A 164 19.01 1.61 -11.61
C GLU A 164 18.31 2.16 -10.37
N ILE A 165 18.02 1.30 -9.37
CA ILE A 165 17.27 1.67 -8.16
C ILE A 165 18.25 1.97 -7.03
N ASP A 166 18.28 3.23 -6.58
CA ASP A 166 19.03 3.61 -5.38
C ASP A 166 18.40 3.00 -4.13
N LEU A 167 19.08 2.06 -3.53
CA LEU A 167 18.67 1.39 -2.28
C LEU A 167 19.31 2.02 -1.04
N GLY A 168 20.02 3.14 -1.19
CA GLY A 168 20.70 3.80 -0.08
C GLY A 168 21.70 2.90 0.63
N SER A 169 22.23 3.34 1.75
CA SER A 169 23.21 2.64 2.56
C SER A 169 22.65 2.21 3.91
N GLY A 170 23.41 1.32 4.59
CA GLY A 170 23.14 0.90 5.97
C GLY A 170 21.98 -0.09 6.14
N LYS A 171 21.98 -0.77 7.27
CA LYS A 171 21.00 -1.76 7.67
C LYS A 171 19.67 -1.12 8.05
N ARG A 172 18.55 -1.76 7.70
CA ARG A 172 17.19 -1.37 8.14
C ARG A 172 16.58 -2.51 8.94
N GLN A 173 16.22 -2.22 10.18
CA GLN A 173 15.50 -3.18 11.02
C GLN A 173 14.01 -3.10 10.69
N ILE A 174 13.48 -4.14 10.04
CA ILE A 174 12.06 -4.31 9.74
C ILE A 174 11.42 -5.15 10.84
N VAL A 175 11.99 -6.32 11.10
CA VAL A 175 11.51 -7.25 12.13
C VAL A 175 12.49 -7.26 13.30
N ALA A 176 11.98 -7.00 14.51
CA ALA A 176 12.78 -7.07 15.73
C ALA A 176 13.17 -8.54 16.02
N GLY A 177 14.47 -8.79 16.24
CA GLY A 177 15.00 -10.13 16.46
C GLY A 177 14.98 -11.03 15.21
N GLY A 178 14.72 -10.47 14.04
CA GLY A 178 14.75 -11.18 12.78
C GLY A 178 16.18 -11.43 12.25
N ARG A 179 16.27 -12.25 11.22
CA ARG A 179 17.51 -12.54 10.49
C ARG A 179 17.82 -11.40 9.51
N LEU A 180 19.09 -11.04 9.40
CA LEU A 180 19.53 -10.07 8.38
C LEU A 180 19.53 -10.73 7.00
N ASP A 181 18.84 -10.13 6.04
CA ASP A 181 19.00 -10.40 4.63
C ASP A 181 20.19 -9.58 4.10
N PRO A 182 21.25 -10.24 3.58
CA PRO A 182 22.48 -9.55 3.16
C PRO A 182 22.31 -8.80 1.82
N GLU A 183 21.41 -9.25 0.94
CA GLU A 183 21.20 -8.65 -0.38
C GLU A 183 20.56 -7.26 -0.27
N TYR A 184 19.53 -7.16 0.58
CA TYR A 184 18.79 -5.89 0.74
C TYR A 184 19.12 -5.16 2.04
N ASN A 185 19.96 -5.71 2.92
CA ASN A 185 20.31 -5.11 4.20
C ASN A 185 19.07 -4.76 5.08
N ILE A 186 18.10 -5.68 5.14
CA ILE A 186 16.91 -5.60 5.96
C ILE A 186 16.81 -6.79 6.90
N THR A 187 16.19 -6.60 8.08
CA THR A 187 15.85 -7.75 8.93
C THR A 187 14.50 -8.32 8.53
N VAL A 188 14.45 -9.63 8.27
CA VAL A 188 13.25 -10.40 7.93
C VAL A 188 12.95 -11.39 9.04
N PRO A 189 11.75 -11.98 9.13
CA PRO A 189 11.46 -13.03 10.09
C PRO A 189 12.50 -14.15 10.03
N ALA A 190 12.93 -14.64 11.18
CA ALA A 190 13.68 -15.89 11.25
C ALA A 190 12.73 -17.04 10.90
N GLU A 191 13.16 -17.99 10.08
CA GLU A 191 12.35 -19.16 9.73
C GLU A 191 11.81 -19.84 10.98
N GLY A 192 10.49 -20.07 11.04
CA GLY A 192 9.80 -20.72 12.15
C GLY A 192 9.33 -19.81 13.30
N ARG A 193 9.49 -18.50 13.23
CA ARG A 193 8.98 -17.58 14.26
C ARG A 193 8.00 -16.57 13.66
N PRO A 194 6.70 -16.61 13.99
CA PRO A 194 5.76 -15.58 13.56
C PRO A 194 6.19 -14.21 14.11
N ALA A 195 6.10 -13.18 13.28
CA ALA A 195 6.41 -11.83 13.69
C ALA A 195 5.40 -11.37 14.76
N GLN A 196 5.84 -11.16 16.00
CA GLN A 196 4.99 -10.61 17.05
C GLN A 196 4.71 -9.13 16.77
N PRO A 197 3.44 -8.68 16.79
CA PRO A 197 3.13 -7.27 16.73
C PRO A 197 3.72 -6.58 17.97
N ARG A 198 4.41 -5.47 17.76
CA ARG A 198 4.88 -4.63 18.86
C ARG A 198 3.67 -4.10 19.62
N ALA A 199 3.57 -4.44 20.90
CA ALA A 199 2.62 -3.80 21.82
C ALA A 199 2.84 -2.28 21.76
N ALA A 200 1.77 -1.53 21.46
CA ALA A 200 1.76 -0.08 21.55
C ALA A 200 2.02 0.32 23.02
N ARG A 201 3.04 1.13 23.25
CA ARG A 201 3.22 1.88 24.49
C ARG A 201 2.54 3.22 24.37
#